data_d61222935d621f3b4d8a0890f2ad1e65
#
_entry.id   d61222935d621f3b4d8a0890f2ad1e65
#
_cell.length_a   1.000
_cell.length_b   1.000
_cell.length_c   1.000
_cell.angle_alpha   90.00
_cell.angle_beta   90.00
_cell.angle_gamma   90.00
#
_symmetry.space_group_name_H-M   'P 1'
#
loop_
_entity.id
_entity.type
_entity.pdbx_description
1 polymer ?
#
loop_
_entity_poly.entity_id
_entity_poly.type
_entity_poly.pdbx_seq_one_letter_code
_entity_poly.pdbx_strand_id
1 'polypeptide(L)'
;SATSDALFTLPPAFSLLVWGGFAFLVIPFILLFLNIFRGHVRKVSDLLLAWHASKLPRSEVMNRHVWLLTTLVEKPDGSVEVYHRKRAPRKTPTDEQLSSALLELEEAGVEQVWVSQKLPLLVFLFPAIIPLILLGDPMAIIIPLLGIV
;
A
#
# COMPACT_ATOMS: atom_id res chain seq x y z
N SER A 1 15.64 -4.70 41.10
CA SER A 1 15.25 -5.15 39.74
C SER A 1 13.96 -4.48 39.21
N ALA A 2 13.08 -3.96 40.10
CA ALA A 2 11.83 -3.32 39.69
C ALA A 2 11.96 -1.95 39.00
N THR A 3 13.13 -1.32 39.07
CA THR A 3 13.38 0.02 38.52
C THR A 3 13.85 0.00 37.07
N SER A 4 14.41 -1.12 36.59
CA SER A 4 14.84 -1.25 35.20
C SER A 4 13.68 -1.54 34.23
N ASP A 5 12.64 -2.22 34.70
CA ASP A 5 11.49 -2.58 33.86
C ASP A 5 10.59 -1.37 33.52
N ALA A 6 10.59 -0.34 34.38
CA ALA A 6 9.80 0.87 34.14
C ALA A 6 10.43 1.85 33.16
N LEU A 7 11.74 1.76 32.89
CA LEU A 7 12.47 2.69 32.03
C LEU A 7 12.24 2.44 30.52
N PHE A 8 11.73 1.26 30.15
CA PHE A 8 11.56 0.86 28.76
C PHE A 8 10.11 0.54 28.37
N THR A 9 9.13 0.81 29.25
CA THR A 9 7.72 0.64 28.92
C THR A 9 7.17 1.85 28.18
N LEU A 10 6.66 1.63 26.98
CA LEU A 10 5.99 2.67 26.21
C LEU A 10 4.57 2.92 26.73
N PRO A 11 4.10 4.18 26.76
CA PRO A 11 2.68 4.45 26.93
C PRO A 11 1.85 3.68 25.90
N PRO A 12 0.62 3.22 26.23
CA PRO A 12 -0.20 2.38 25.35
C PRO A 12 -0.45 2.97 23.97
N ALA A 13 -0.54 4.30 23.86
CA ALA A 13 -0.70 4.98 22.57
C ALA A 13 0.53 4.82 21.66
N PHE A 14 1.73 4.90 22.22
CA PHE A 14 2.97 4.67 21.48
C PHE A 14 3.16 3.19 21.14
N SER A 15 2.83 2.28 22.04
CA SER A 15 2.83 0.84 21.75
C SER A 15 1.88 0.50 20.61
N LEU A 16 0.70 1.12 20.56
CA LEU A 16 -0.24 0.97 19.45
C LEU A 16 0.34 1.48 18.13
N LEU A 17 1.03 2.63 18.14
CA LEU A 17 1.69 3.17 16.95
C LEU A 17 2.82 2.26 16.44
N VAL A 18 3.61 1.68 17.34
CA VAL A 18 4.66 0.73 16.97
C VAL A 18 4.07 -0.54 16.35
N TRP A 19 3.04 -1.13 16.95
CA TRP A 19 2.33 -2.27 16.36
C TRP A 19 1.66 -1.91 15.03
N GLY A 20 1.10 -0.71 14.89
CA GLY A 20 0.57 -0.18 13.64
C GLY A 20 1.66 -0.05 12.56
N GLY A 21 2.86 0.36 12.95
CA GLY A 21 4.03 0.41 12.07
C GLY A 21 4.42 -0.99 11.55
N PHE A 22 4.41 -2.01 12.39
CA PHE A 22 4.62 -3.40 11.97
C PHE A 22 3.53 -3.87 11.01
N ALA A 23 2.26 -3.59 11.29
CA ALA A 23 1.16 -3.89 10.37
C ALA A 23 1.36 -3.20 9.01
N PHE A 24 1.81 -1.93 9.01
CA PHE A 24 2.14 -1.20 7.79
C PHE A 24 3.25 -1.86 6.98
N LEU A 25 4.28 -2.40 7.63
CA LEU A 25 5.38 -3.11 6.96
C LEU A 25 4.94 -4.46 6.37
N VAL A 26 4.02 -5.15 7.01
CA VAL A 26 3.54 -6.47 6.55
C VAL A 26 2.66 -6.38 5.30
N ILE A 27 1.86 -5.32 5.18
CA ILE A 27 0.90 -5.17 4.06
C ILE A 27 1.56 -5.21 2.67
N PRO A 28 2.68 -4.51 2.40
CA PRO A 28 3.35 -4.60 1.11
C PRO A 28 3.77 -6.02 0.74
N PHE A 29 4.24 -6.82 1.71
CA PHE A 29 4.61 -8.22 1.47
C PHE A 29 3.39 -9.05 1.10
N ILE A 30 2.27 -8.86 1.80
CA ILE A 30 1.01 -9.54 1.47
C ILE A 30 0.56 -9.16 0.06
N LEU A 31 0.58 -7.88 -0.29
CA LEU A 31 0.20 -7.41 -1.63
C LEU A 31 1.10 -7.99 -2.72
N LEU A 32 2.42 -7.97 -2.51
CA LEU A 32 3.39 -8.55 -3.43
C LEU A 32 3.08 -10.04 -3.66
N PHE A 33 2.90 -10.79 -2.59
CA PHE A 33 2.61 -12.22 -2.63
C PHE A 33 1.31 -12.51 -3.39
N LEU A 34 0.23 -11.79 -3.06
CA LEU A 34 -1.06 -11.93 -3.74
C LEU A 34 -0.97 -11.58 -5.23
N ASN A 35 -0.21 -10.55 -5.60
CA ASN A 35 -0.03 -10.16 -7.00
C ASN A 35 0.78 -11.21 -7.79
N ILE A 36 1.77 -11.84 -7.16
CA ILE A 36 2.52 -12.96 -7.75
C ILE A 36 1.59 -14.16 -7.97
N PHE A 37 0.84 -14.56 -6.94
CA PHE A 37 -0.09 -15.70 -7.04
C PHE A 37 -1.19 -15.50 -8.08
N ARG A 38 -1.68 -14.26 -8.24
CA ARG A 38 -2.69 -13.91 -9.24
C ARG A 38 -2.11 -13.77 -10.67
N GLY A 39 -0.80 -13.94 -10.84
CA GLY A 39 -0.15 -13.80 -12.14
C GLY A 39 -0.13 -12.37 -12.68
N HIS A 40 -0.27 -11.37 -11.80
CA HIS A 40 -0.24 -9.95 -12.19
C HIS A 40 1.17 -9.46 -12.49
N VAL A 41 2.19 -10.15 -12.00
CA VAL A 41 3.61 -9.83 -12.19
C VAL A 41 4.12 -10.62 -13.39
N ARG A 42 4.37 -9.94 -14.50
CA ARG A 42 4.91 -10.53 -15.75
C ARG A 42 6.32 -10.03 -16.06
N LYS A 43 6.69 -8.86 -15.57
CA LYS A 43 7.99 -8.21 -15.80
C LYS A 43 8.59 -7.80 -14.46
N VAL A 44 9.92 -7.63 -14.43
CA VAL A 44 10.62 -7.13 -13.23
C VAL A 44 10.11 -5.75 -12.80
N SER A 45 9.71 -4.90 -13.76
CA SER A 45 9.10 -3.60 -13.47
C SER A 45 7.78 -3.71 -12.71
N ASP A 46 7.03 -4.80 -12.91
CA ASP A 46 5.76 -5.03 -12.22
C ASP A 46 5.96 -5.35 -10.73
N LEU A 47 7.13 -5.88 -10.33
CA LEU A 47 7.45 -6.13 -8.93
C LEU A 47 7.43 -4.85 -8.09
N LEU A 48 7.93 -3.74 -8.65
CA LEU A 48 7.92 -2.44 -7.98
C LEU A 48 6.50 -1.90 -7.76
N LEU A 49 5.58 -2.22 -8.67
CA LEU A 49 4.16 -1.87 -8.54
C LEU A 49 3.43 -2.86 -7.62
N ALA A 50 3.71 -4.15 -7.75
CA ALA A 50 3.09 -5.21 -6.97
C ALA A 50 3.30 -5.09 -5.46
N TRP A 51 4.34 -4.35 -5.05
CA TRP A 51 4.65 -4.06 -3.66
C TRP A 51 3.62 -3.14 -2.97
N HIS A 52 3.00 -2.21 -3.71
CA HIS A 52 2.09 -1.20 -3.15
C HIS A 52 0.81 -0.98 -3.94
N ALA A 53 0.65 -1.68 -5.05
CA ALA A 53 -0.47 -1.57 -5.96
C ALA A 53 -1.06 -2.94 -6.29
N SER A 54 -2.24 -2.95 -6.85
CA SER A 54 -2.90 -4.16 -7.36
C SER A 54 -3.52 -3.89 -8.71
N LYS A 55 -3.71 -4.93 -9.52
CA LYS A 55 -4.47 -4.82 -10.77
C LYS A 55 -5.96 -4.92 -10.49
N LEU A 56 -6.70 -4.05 -11.15
CA LEU A 56 -8.15 -3.98 -11.07
C LEU A 56 -8.74 -3.83 -12.47
N PRO A 57 -9.91 -4.44 -12.75
CA PRO A 57 -10.63 -4.15 -13.98
C PRO A 57 -10.94 -2.65 -14.05
N ARG A 58 -10.75 -2.04 -15.24
CA ARG A 58 -10.98 -0.61 -15.45
C ARG A 58 -12.39 -0.18 -15.02
N SER A 59 -13.39 -1.01 -15.28
CA SER A 59 -14.79 -0.74 -14.92
C SER A 59 -15.07 -0.60 -13.42
N GLU A 60 -14.21 -1.17 -12.58
CA GLU A 60 -14.38 -1.12 -11.12
C GLU A 60 -13.72 0.10 -10.46
N VAL A 61 -12.85 0.83 -11.18
CA VAL A 61 -12.04 1.92 -10.60
C VAL A 61 -12.89 3.03 -10.01
N MET A 62 -13.97 3.43 -10.70
CA MET A 62 -14.87 4.48 -10.22
C MET A 62 -15.62 4.10 -8.93
N ASN A 63 -15.85 2.80 -8.71
CA ASN A 63 -16.59 2.30 -7.57
C ASN A 63 -15.70 2.02 -6.35
N ARG A 64 -14.38 2.20 -6.49
CA ARG A 64 -13.42 1.91 -5.43
C ARG A 64 -12.61 3.13 -5.02
N HIS A 65 -12.26 3.19 -3.75
CA HIS A 65 -11.45 4.26 -3.18
C HIS A 65 -9.95 4.03 -3.46
N VAL A 66 -9.54 4.26 -4.70
CA VAL A 66 -8.20 3.95 -5.20
C VAL A 66 -7.59 5.10 -5.99
N TRP A 67 -6.26 5.08 -6.13
CA TRP A 67 -5.50 5.94 -7.02
C TRP A 67 -5.19 5.19 -8.30
N LEU A 68 -5.58 5.73 -9.46
CA LEU A 68 -5.21 5.19 -10.76
C LEU A 68 -3.73 5.46 -11.03
N LEU A 69 -2.96 4.40 -11.25
CA LEU A 69 -1.52 4.47 -11.56
C LEU A 69 -1.23 4.28 -13.05
N THR A 70 -2.13 3.65 -13.79
CA THR A 70 -2.01 3.45 -15.23
C THR A 70 -2.48 4.70 -15.96
N THR A 71 -1.67 5.19 -16.88
CA THR A 71 -1.95 6.36 -17.72
C THR A 71 -1.42 6.13 -19.12
N LEU A 72 -1.92 6.89 -20.08
CA LEU A 72 -1.37 6.95 -21.44
C LEU A 72 -0.38 8.10 -21.53
N VAL A 73 0.73 7.86 -22.22
CA VAL A 73 1.75 8.87 -22.51
C VAL A 73 1.98 8.89 -24.01
N GLU A 74 1.84 10.06 -24.60
CA GLU A 74 2.15 10.28 -26.00
C GLU A 74 3.67 10.47 -26.16
N LYS A 75 4.26 9.70 -27.06
CA LYS A 75 5.67 9.80 -27.42
C LYS A 75 5.88 10.90 -28.45
N PRO A 76 7.13 11.40 -28.60
CA PRO A 76 7.46 12.41 -29.62
C PRO A 76 7.17 11.99 -31.07
N ASP A 77 7.04 10.68 -31.31
CA ASP A 77 6.69 10.09 -32.61
C ASP A 77 5.18 10.02 -32.88
N GLY A 78 4.36 10.52 -31.93
CA GLY A 78 2.90 10.48 -32.00
C GLY A 78 2.27 9.16 -31.58
N SER A 79 3.07 8.16 -31.21
CA SER A 79 2.54 6.89 -30.66
C SER A 79 2.15 7.03 -29.20
N VAL A 80 1.12 6.30 -28.80
CA VAL A 80 0.63 6.29 -27.40
C VAL A 80 1.12 5.02 -26.72
N GLU A 81 1.74 5.18 -25.56
CA GLU A 81 2.21 4.06 -24.74
C GLU A 81 1.52 4.04 -23.37
N VAL A 82 1.22 2.83 -22.90
CA VAL A 82 0.70 2.63 -21.55
C VAL A 82 1.84 2.77 -20.54
N TYR A 83 1.71 3.72 -19.65
CA TYR A 83 2.67 4.00 -18.59
C TYR A 83 2.08 3.74 -17.23
N HIS A 84 2.85 3.14 -16.33
CA HIS A 84 2.45 2.88 -14.95
C HIS A 84 3.25 3.78 -14.01
N ARG A 85 2.56 4.67 -13.32
CA ARG A 85 3.18 5.56 -12.32
C ARG A 85 3.61 4.74 -11.11
N LYS A 86 4.82 4.98 -10.64
CA LYS A 86 5.36 4.32 -9.43
C LYS A 86 4.79 4.89 -8.12
N ARG A 87 4.14 6.04 -8.18
CA ARG A 87 3.58 6.75 -7.02
C ARG A 87 2.19 7.29 -7.34
N ALA A 88 1.37 7.42 -6.30
CA ALA A 88 0.09 8.11 -6.40
C ALA A 88 0.27 9.56 -6.86
N PRO A 89 -0.69 10.13 -7.61
CA PRO A 89 -0.64 11.53 -8.01
C PRO A 89 -0.66 12.44 -6.77
N ARG A 90 0.07 13.57 -6.84
CA ARG A 90 0.13 14.54 -5.73
C ARG A 90 -1.20 15.23 -5.46
N LYS A 91 -2.02 15.41 -6.50
CA LYS A 91 -3.36 15.98 -6.38
C LYS A 91 -4.38 14.88 -6.66
N THR A 92 -5.45 14.86 -5.87
CA THR A 92 -6.59 13.99 -6.13
C THR A 92 -7.25 14.44 -7.42
N PRO A 93 -7.35 13.57 -8.45
CA PRO A 93 -8.11 13.91 -9.65
C PRO A 93 -9.58 14.06 -9.29
N THR A 94 -10.27 14.95 -10.00
CA THR A 94 -11.73 15.05 -9.93
C THR A 94 -12.36 13.82 -10.57
N ASP A 95 -13.63 13.55 -10.27
CA ASP A 95 -14.36 12.43 -10.88
C ASP A 95 -14.41 12.55 -12.41
N GLU A 96 -14.51 13.78 -12.93
CA GLU A 96 -14.49 14.07 -14.36
C GLU A 96 -13.11 13.74 -14.98
N GLN A 97 -12.02 14.11 -14.31
CA GLN A 97 -10.66 13.81 -14.77
C GLN A 97 -10.39 12.29 -14.74
N LEU A 98 -10.89 11.63 -13.71
CA LEU A 98 -10.76 10.18 -13.59
C LEU A 98 -11.56 9.45 -14.68
N SER A 99 -12.80 9.87 -14.91
CA SER A 99 -13.65 9.28 -15.96
C SER A 99 -13.07 9.50 -17.37
N SER A 100 -12.52 10.69 -17.66
CA SER A 100 -11.85 10.97 -18.92
C SER A 100 -10.63 10.07 -19.12
N ALA A 101 -9.79 9.92 -18.09
CA ALA A 101 -8.62 9.04 -18.14
C ALA A 101 -9.00 7.57 -18.35
N LEU A 102 -10.10 7.12 -17.75
CA LEU A 102 -10.59 5.75 -17.94
C LEU A 102 -11.16 5.53 -19.35
N LEU A 103 -11.81 6.54 -19.95
CA LEU A 103 -12.26 6.47 -21.33
C LEU A 103 -11.08 6.39 -22.31
N GLU A 104 -10.05 7.21 -22.13
CA GLU A 104 -8.82 7.14 -22.95
C GLU A 104 -8.18 5.75 -22.87
N LEU A 105 -8.13 5.14 -21.67
CA LEU A 105 -7.61 3.79 -21.49
C LEU A 105 -8.51 2.74 -22.15
N GLU A 106 -9.81 2.98 -22.21
CA GLU A 106 -10.77 2.12 -22.94
C GLU A 106 -10.53 2.14 -24.45
N GLU A 107 -10.40 3.33 -25.00
CA GLU A 107 -10.11 3.51 -26.44
C GLU A 107 -8.76 2.88 -26.82
N ALA A 108 -7.80 2.87 -25.91
CA ALA A 108 -6.50 2.20 -26.08
C ALA A 108 -6.55 0.67 -25.84
N GLY A 109 -7.74 0.10 -25.52
CA GLY A 109 -7.91 -1.34 -25.30
C GLY A 109 -7.34 -1.87 -23.99
N VAL A 110 -7.13 -0.99 -22.99
CA VAL A 110 -6.60 -1.38 -21.67
C VAL A 110 -7.76 -1.83 -20.77
N GLU A 111 -7.84 -3.13 -20.52
CA GLU A 111 -8.89 -3.71 -19.66
C GLU A 111 -8.53 -3.69 -18.18
N GLN A 112 -7.27 -3.93 -17.84
CA GLN A 112 -6.78 -3.96 -16.47
C GLN A 112 -5.78 -2.84 -16.21
N VAL A 113 -5.96 -2.18 -15.07
CA VAL A 113 -5.15 -1.04 -14.65
C VAL A 113 -4.52 -1.29 -13.29
N TRP A 114 -3.33 -0.73 -13.08
CA TRP A 114 -2.72 -0.70 -11.77
C TRP A 114 -3.34 0.43 -10.94
N VAL A 115 -3.72 0.09 -9.72
CA VAL A 115 -4.29 1.01 -8.74
C VAL A 115 -3.60 0.86 -7.39
N SER A 116 -3.46 1.97 -6.67
CA SER A 116 -3.03 1.98 -5.27
C SER A 116 -4.22 2.31 -4.39
N GLN A 117 -4.38 1.59 -3.30
CA GLN A 117 -5.48 1.83 -2.37
C GLN A 117 -5.25 3.10 -1.56
N LYS A 118 -6.30 3.88 -1.34
CA LYS A 118 -6.32 5.00 -0.39
C LYS A 118 -6.63 4.43 1.00
N LEU A 119 -5.60 4.01 1.72
CA LEU A 119 -5.76 3.44 3.06
C LEU A 119 -5.58 4.52 4.12
N PRO A 120 -6.61 4.84 4.93
CA PRO A 120 -6.45 5.71 6.07
C PRO A 120 -5.60 5.04 7.16
N LEU A 121 -4.88 5.82 7.94
CA LEU A 121 -4.00 5.35 9.02
C LEU A 121 -4.73 4.39 9.99
N LEU A 122 -6.00 4.62 10.24
CA LEU A 122 -6.83 3.77 11.10
C LEU A 122 -6.88 2.31 10.68
N VAL A 123 -6.78 2.02 9.37
CA VAL A 123 -6.75 0.64 8.85
C VAL A 123 -5.54 -0.14 9.36
N PHE A 124 -4.44 0.54 9.68
CA PHE A 124 -3.24 -0.07 10.25
C PHE A 124 -3.29 -0.12 11.78
N LEU A 125 -3.91 0.87 12.41
CA LEU A 125 -4.03 0.93 13.87
C LEU A 125 -5.04 -0.08 14.40
N PHE A 126 -6.11 -0.36 13.66
CA PHE A 126 -7.15 -1.28 14.11
C PHE A 126 -6.62 -2.71 14.33
N PRO A 127 -5.94 -3.37 13.38
CA PRO A 127 -5.35 -4.70 13.63
C PRO A 127 -4.22 -4.66 14.65
N ALA A 128 -3.57 -3.51 14.88
CA ALA A 128 -2.52 -3.36 15.88
C ALA A 128 -3.03 -3.50 17.34
N ILE A 129 -4.33 -3.34 17.57
CA ILE A 129 -4.96 -3.55 18.87
C ILE A 129 -4.79 -5.01 19.32
N ILE A 130 -4.87 -5.97 18.40
CA ILE A 130 -4.76 -7.40 18.70
C ILE A 130 -3.40 -7.73 19.34
N PRO A 131 -2.25 -7.48 18.71
CA PRO A 131 -0.97 -7.73 19.33
C PRO A 131 -0.73 -6.87 20.57
N LEU A 132 -1.26 -5.64 20.64
CA LEU A 132 -1.17 -4.82 21.84
C LEU A 132 -1.84 -5.50 23.04
N ILE A 133 -3.03 -6.11 22.86
CA ILE A 133 -3.75 -6.81 23.94
C ILE A 133 -3.05 -8.13 24.31
N LEU A 134 -2.59 -8.89 23.30
CA LEU A 134 -2.03 -10.23 23.51
C LEU A 134 -0.58 -10.22 23.98
N LEU A 135 0.22 -9.30 23.46
CA LEU A 135 1.68 -9.25 23.66
C LEU A 135 2.14 -8.05 24.48
N GLY A 136 1.28 -7.04 24.62
CA GLY A 136 1.56 -5.83 25.39
C GLY A 136 2.55 -4.89 24.66
N ASP A 137 3.50 -4.36 25.43
CA ASP A 137 4.48 -3.40 24.91
C ASP A 137 5.45 -4.07 23.94
N PRO A 138 5.56 -3.60 22.68
CA PRO A 138 6.48 -4.15 21.70
C PRO A 138 7.96 -4.02 22.11
N MET A 139 8.33 -3.03 22.92
CA MET A 139 9.71 -2.84 23.37
C MET A 139 10.14 -3.95 24.31
N ALA A 140 9.20 -4.52 25.08
CA ALA A 140 9.49 -5.69 25.92
C ALA A 140 9.90 -6.94 25.13
N ILE A 141 9.55 -6.98 23.84
CA ILE A 141 9.93 -8.07 22.92
C ILE A 141 11.19 -7.70 22.13
N ILE A 142 11.24 -6.47 21.62
CA ILE A 142 12.29 -6.01 20.71
C ILE A 142 13.65 -5.88 21.44
N ILE A 143 13.66 -5.32 22.64
CA ILE A 143 14.90 -5.05 23.39
C ILE A 143 15.69 -6.34 23.66
N PRO A 144 15.10 -7.43 24.17
CA PRO A 144 15.79 -8.70 24.34
C PRO A 144 16.26 -9.32 23.04
N LEU A 145 15.47 -9.21 21.95
CA LEU A 145 15.84 -9.72 20.63
C LEU A 145 17.09 -9.03 20.05
N LEU A 146 17.27 -7.77 20.36
CA LEU A 146 18.45 -7.00 19.91
C LEU A 146 19.67 -7.21 20.80
N GLY A 147 19.55 -7.98 21.91
CA GLY A 147 20.66 -8.23 22.83
C GLY A 147 21.13 -6.98 23.59
N ILE A 148 20.23 -6.00 23.77
CA ILE A 148 20.53 -4.72 24.42
C ILE A 148 20.43 -4.84 25.95
N VAL A 149 19.97 -5.97 26.47
CA VAL A 149 19.88 -6.28 27.91
C VAL A 149 20.50 -7.63 28.18
#